data_5ebaca37ffbad303fe453833356ce009
#
_entry.id   5ebaca37ffbad303fe453833356ce009
#
_cell.length_a   1.000
_cell.length_b   1.000
_cell.length_c   1.000
_cell.angle_alpha   90.00
_cell.angle_beta   90.00
_cell.angle_gamma   90.00
#
_symmetry.space_group_name_H-M   'P 1'
#
loop_
_entity.id
_entity.type
_entity.pdbx_description
1 polymer ?
#
loop_
_entity_poly.entity_id
_entity_poly.type
_entity_poly.pdbx_seq_one_letter_code
_entity_poly.pdbx_strand_id
1 'polypeptide(L)'
;MPYNPPMTPADVLRNGLSASNPGLVQLLGLCPLLAVSTSIHSALGLGLATLAVLVTSNAIASVVARWLLPEVRIAVFVLAIAGAVTSVQLAIAAWWPDLHDALGIFLPLIVTNCLVLARAESFASRQPLGLALIDGVAMGLGFGLVLLALGAVRELLGHGLLLALLPPGAFILLGLMLALRNWRLQARTAPSEAARPEIADRPVA
;
A
#
# COMPACT_ATOMS: atom_id res chain seq x y z
N MET A 1 -9.04 23.15 -13.22
CA MET A 1 -8.33 21.85 -13.12
C MET A 1 -6.87 22.18 -12.89
N PRO A 2 -6.24 21.79 -11.80
CA PRO A 2 -4.83 22.05 -11.60
C PRO A 2 -4.04 21.24 -12.64
N TYR A 3 -3.15 21.92 -13.36
CA TYR A 3 -2.20 21.34 -14.30
C TYR A 3 -1.33 20.33 -13.53
N ASN A 4 -1.54 19.05 -13.78
CA ASN A 4 -0.67 18.00 -13.27
C ASN A 4 0.40 17.75 -14.35
N PRO A 5 1.68 18.09 -14.10
CA PRO A 5 2.73 17.85 -15.09
C PRO A 5 2.79 16.35 -15.40
N PRO A 6 3.21 15.97 -16.61
CA PRO A 6 3.33 14.56 -16.99
C PRO A 6 4.27 13.86 -16.02
N MET A 7 3.73 12.96 -15.21
CA MET A 7 4.52 12.17 -14.26
C MET A 7 5.49 11.30 -15.03
N THR A 8 6.78 11.44 -14.75
CA THR A 8 7.77 10.54 -15.32
C THR A 8 7.73 9.18 -14.61
N PRO A 9 8.10 8.07 -15.27
CA PRO A 9 8.15 6.76 -14.64
C PRO A 9 8.98 6.73 -13.35
N ALA A 10 10.06 7.51 -13.30
CA ALA A 10 10.92 7.63 -12.13
C ALA A 10 10.21 8.34 -10.95
N ASP A 11 9.37 9.34 -11.23
CA ASP A 11 8.60 10.03 -10.19
C ASP A 11 7.54 9.10 -9.58
N VAL A 12 6.89 8.27 -10.40
CA VAL A 12 5.92 7.28 -9.93
C VAL A 12 6.60 6.25 -9.02
N LEU A 13 7.78 5.77 -9.42
CA LEU A 13 8.54 4.80 -8.62
C LEU A 13 9.00 5.41 -7.28
N ARG A 14 9.54 6.61 -7.30
CA ARG A 14 9.99 7.31 -6.08
C ARG A 14 8.83 7.64 -5.15
N ASN A 15 7.68 8.01 -5.71
CA ASN A 15 6.48 8.28 -4.94
C ASN A 15 5.97 7.01 -4.24
N GLY A 16 5.90 5.88 -4.93
CA GLY A 16 5.45 4.62 -4.35
C GLY A 16 6.35 4.10 -3.22
N LEU A 17 7.68 4.22 -3.39
CA LEU A 17 8.62 3.72 -2.37
C LEU A 17 8.76 4.63 -1.15
N SER A 18 8.72 5.97 -1.30
CA SER A 18 9.07 6.86 -0.20
C SER A 18 8.08 8.00 0.07
N ALA A 19 7.75 8.82 -0.93
CA ALA A 19 6.98 10.04 -0.72
C ALA A 19 5.50 9.75 -0.41
N SER A 20 4.90 8.77 -1.10
CA SER A 20 3.51 8.36 -0.95
C SER A 20 3.39 6.88 -0.59
N ASN A 21 4.30 6.37 0.27
CA ASN A 21 4.27 4.96 0.68
C ASN A 21 2.89 4.58 1.22
N PRO A 22 2.24 3.53 0.67
CA PRO A 22 0.85 3.22 1.01
C PRO A 22 0.66 2.86 2.49
N GLY A 23 1.59 2.11 3.08
CA GLY A 23 1.46 1.68 4.48
C GLY A 23 1.79 2.77 5.50
N LEU A 24 2.79 3.62 5.23
CA LEU A 24 3.30 4.60 6.21
C LEU A 24 2.83 6.03 5.97
N VAL A 25 2.33 6.36 4.79
CA VAL A 25 1.88 7.74 4.47
C VAL A 25 0.40 7.78 4.26
N GLN A 26 -0.11 6.90 3.40
CA GLN A 26 -1.53 6.86 3.07
C GLN A 26 -2.35 6.08 4.09
N LEU A 27 -1.70 5.24 4.93
CA LEU A 27 -2.35 4.34 5.89
C LEU A 27 -3.39 3.43 5.22
N LEU A 28 -3.13 3.07 3.96
CA LEU A 28 -3.95 2.15 3.19
C LEU A 28 -3.45 0.71 3.35
N GLY A 29 -4.35 -0.24 3.33
CA GLY A 29 -4.01 -1.66 3.47
C GLY A 29 -3.65 -2.07 4.90
N LEU A 30 -4.17 -1.37 5.91
CA LEU A 30 -3.90 -1.70 7.32
C LEU A 30 -4.45 -3.08 7.72
N CYS A 31 -5.57 -3.51 7.12
CA CYS A 31 -6.19 -4.79 7.46
C CYS A 31 -5.25 -5.98 7.26
N PRO A 32 -4.67 -6.21 6.08
CA PRO A 32 -3.71 -7.29 5.91
C PRO A 32 -2.38 -7.02 6.64
N LEU A 33 -1.99 -5.76 6.76
CA LEU A 33 -0.76 -5.37 7.45
C LEU A 33 -0.79 -5.74 8.93
N LEU A 34 -1.93 -5.61 9.60
CA LEU A 34 -2.09 -5.96 11.01
C LEU A 34 -2.35 -7.45 11.22
N ALA A 35 -3.08 -8.11 10.30
CA ALA A 35 -3.50 -9.49 10.44
C ALA A 35 -2.37 -10.49 10.17
N VAL A 36 -1.52 -10.24 9.15
CA VAL A 36 -0.61 -11.26 8.60
C VAL A 36 0.86 -11.02 8.95
N SER A 37 1.20 -9.87 9.52
CA SER A 37 2.58 -9.54 9.86
C SER A 37 3.13 -10.28 11.11
N THR A 38 2.69 -11.52 11.37
CA THR A 38 3.14 -12.32 12.51
C THR A 38 4.46 -13.02 12.26
N SER A 39 4.80 -13.31 11.01
CA SER A 39 6.06 -13.93 10.59
C SER A 39 6.57 -13.31 9.29
N ILE A 40 7.90 -13.33 9.10
CA ILE A 40 8.55 -12.85 7.86
C ILE A 40 8.08 -13.67 6.67
N HIS A 41 7.91 -14.97 6.81
CA HIS A 41 7.48 -15.85 5.72
C HIS A 41 6.08 -15.51 5.23
N SER A 42 5.12 -15.32 6.14
CA SER A 42 3.75 -14.93 5.82
C SER A 42 3.68 -13.50 5.23
N ALA A 43 4.50 -12.58 5.77
CA ALA A 43 4.60 -11.22 5.26
C ALA A 43 5.15 -11.18 3.82
N LEU A 44 6.17 -12.00 3.52
CA LEU A 44 6.73 -12.13 2.17
C LEU A 44 5.69 -12.69 1.18
N GLY A 45 5.04 -13.78 1.53
CA GLY A 45 4.03 -14.41 0.69
C GLY A 45 2.87 -13.47 0.38
N LEU A 46 2.32 -12.80 1.40
CA LEU A 46 1.24 -11.85 1.22
C LEU A 46 1.68 -10.59 0.45
N GLY A 47 2.91 -10.11 0.69
CA GLY A 47 3.49 -8.98 -0.03
C GLY A 47 3.60 -9.25 -1.53
N LEU A 48 4.10 -10.43 -1.90
CA LEU A 48 4.20 -10.87 -3.31
C LEU A 48 2.82 -11.08 -3.94
N ALA A 49 1.88 -11.72 -3.22
CA ALA A 49 0.51 -11.88 -3.69
C ALA A 49 -0.17 -10.53 -3.94
N THR A 50 -0.04 -9.59 -2.99
CA THR A 50 -0.60 -8.24 -3.13
C THR A 50 0.03 -7.48 -4.29
N LEU A 51 1.35 -7.62 -4.51
CA LEU A 51 2.04 -7.02 -5.66
C LEU A 51 1.49 -7.57 -6.98
N ALA A 52 1.35 -8.88 -7.11
CA ALA A 52 0.80 -9.52 -8.30
C ALA A 52 -0.64 -9.04 -8.58
N VAL A 53 -1.47 -8.97 -7.53
CA VAL A 53 -2.85 -8.47 -7.65
C VAL A 53 -2.88 -6.99 -8.01
N LEU A 54 -2.03 -6.14 -7.42
CA LEU A 54 -1.94 -4.71 -7.75
C LEU A 54 -1.58 -4.48 -9.22
N VAL A 55 -0.59 -5.20 -9.72
CA VAL A 55 -0.17 -5.09 -11.12
C VAL A 55 -1.28 -5.53 -12.07
N THR A 56 -1.90 -6.68 -11.80
CA THR A 56 -3.00 -7.21 -12.64
C THR A 56 -4.25 -6.34 -12.57
N SER A 57 -4.66 -5.89 -11.38
CA SER A 57 -5.83 -5.03 -11.20
C SER A 57 -5.64 -3.65 -11.85
N ASN A 58 -4.46 -3.05 -11.72
CA ASN A 58 -4.13 -1.79 -12.38
C ASN A 58 -4.13 -1.93 -13.91
N ALA A 59 -3.63 -3.06 -14.43
CA ALA A 59 -3.69 -3.35 -15.87
C ALA A 59 -5.13 -3.43 -16.36
N ILE A 60 -5.96 -4.20 -15.69
CA ILE A 60 -7.38 -4.36 -16.03
C ILE A 60 -8.12 -3.02 -15.91
N ALA A 61 -7.89 -2.28 -14.80
CA ALA A 61 -8.52 -0.99 -14.57
C ALA A 61 -8.17 0.03 -15.68
N SER A 62 -6.90 0.10 -16.10
CA SER A 62 -6.46 1.01 -17.17
C SER A 62 -7.11 0.71 -18.53
N VAL A 63 -7.32 -0.56 -18.85
CA VAL A 63 -7.95 -0.98 -20.11
C VAL A 63 -9.46 -0.82 -20.07
N VAL A 64 -10.10 -1.29 -19.00
CA VAL A 64 -11.55 -1.39 -18.88
C VAL A 64 -12.20 -0.03 -18.55
N ALA A 65 -11.50 0.85 -17.82
CA ALA A 65 -12.03 2.14 -17.41
C ALA A 65 -12.52 3.03 -18.57
N ARG A 66 -11.94 2.86 -19.76
CA ARG A 66 -12.31 3.62 -20.96
C ARG A 66 -13.71 3.28 -21.50
N TRP A 67 -14.23 2.11 -21.15
CA TRP A 67 -15.50 1.57 -21.67
C TRP A 67 -16.62 1.64 -20.62
N LEU A 68 -16.29 1.98 -19.35
CA LEU A 68 -17.26 1.98 -18.27
C LEU A 68 -17.81 3.37 -17.97
N LEU A 69 -19.12 3.40 -17.68
CA LEU A 69 -19.75 4.58 -17.08
C LEU A 69 -19.23 4.77 -15.64
N PRO A 70 -19.12 6.02 -15.16
CA PRO A 70 -18.61 6.31 -13.82
C PRO A 70 -19.38 5.62 -12.69
N GLU A 71 -20.68 5.41 -12.89
CA GLU A 71 -21.61 4.86 -11.89
C GLU A 71 -21.35 3.38 -11.56
N VAL A 72 -20.95 2.58 -12.57
CA VAL A 72 -20.72 1.13 -12.41
C VAL A 72 -19.24 0.76 -12.26
N ARG A 73 -18.34 1.73 -12.36
CA ARG A 73 -16.90 1.53 -12.39
C ARG A 73 -16.36 0.79 -11.17
N ILE A 74 -16.75 1.21 -9.97
CA ILE A 74 -16.28 0.60 -8.71
C ILE A 74 -16.70 -0.87 -8.63
N ALA A 75 -17.95 -1.19 -8.99
CA ALA A 75 -18.43 -2.56 -8.95
C ALA A 75 -17.65 -3.48 -9.89
N VAL A 76 -17.35 -2.99 -11.10
CA VAL A 76 -16.56 -3.75 -12.09
C VAL A 76 -15.12 -3.92 -11.62
N PHE A 77 -14.52 -2.91 -10.99
CA PHE A 77 -13.17 -3.03 -10.45
C PHE A 77 -13.10 -4.04 -9.32
N VAL A 78 -14.06 -4.04 -8.39
CA VAL A 78 -14.12 -5.04 -7.32
C VAL A 78 -14.24 -6.45 -7.89
N LEU A 79 -15.07 -6.65 -8.93
CA LEU A 79 -15.21 -7.93 -9.60
C LEU A 79 -13.89 -8.36 -10.29
N ALA A 80 -13.22 -7.44 -10.96
CA ALA A 80 -11.94 -7.69 -11.60
C ALA A 80 -10.84 -8.04 -10.58
N ILE A 81 -10.79 -7.32 -9.46
CA ILE A 81 -9.86 -7.59 -8.35
C ILE A 81 -10.16 -8.99 -7.76
N ALA A 82 -11.42 -9.34 -7.54
CA ALA A 82 -11.80 -10.65 -7.04
C ALA A 82 -11.35 -11.78 -7.99
N GLY A 83 -11.55 -11.60 -9.30
CA GLY A 83 -11.04 -12.52 -10.31
C GLY A 83 -9.52 -12.66 -10.30
N ALA A 84 -8.79 -11.54 -10.19
CA ALA A 84 -7.33 -11.53 -10.11
C ALA A 84 -6.83 -12.25 -8.84
N VAL A 85 -7.44 -11.98 -7.68
CA VAL A 85 -7.09 -12.66 -6.42
C VAL A 85 -7.34 -14.16 -6.50
N THR A 86 -8.49 -14.58 -7.04
CA THR A 86 -8.80 -16.00 -7.23
C THR A 86 -7.78 -16.68 -8.14
N SER A 87 -7.37 -16.01 -9.23
CA SER A 87 -6.34 -16.55 -10.14
C SER A 87 -5.00 -16.71 -9.43
N VAL A 88 -4.58 -15.73 -8.64
CA VAL A 88 -3.34 -15.79 -7.85
C VAL A 88 -3.44 -16.86 -6.78
N GLN A 89 -4.59 -17.02 -6.12
CA GLN A 89 -4.83 -18.05 -5.11
C GLN A 89 -4.71 -19.46 -5.71
N LEU A 90 -5.30 -19.69 -6.87
CA LEU A 90 -5.20 -20.96 -7.57
C LEU A 90 -3.75 -21.26 -8.02
N ALA A 91 -3.03 -20.23 -8.49
CA ALA A 91 -1.63 -20.39 -8.87
C ALA A 91 -0.75 -20.76 -7.65
N ILE A 92 -0.95 -20.11 -6.50
CA ILE A 92 -0.22 -20.42 -5.26
C ILE A 92 -0.59 -21.84 -4.79
N ALA A 93 -1.84 -22.22 -4.83
CA ALA A 93 -2.30 -23.57 -4.45
C ALA A 93 -1.68 -24.67 -5.35
N ALA A 94 -1.47 -24.38 -6.64
CA ALA A 94 -0.89 -25.32 -7.58
C ALA A 94 0.63 -25.48 -7.44
N TRP A 95 1.36 -24.40 -7.14
CA TRP A 95 2.83 -24.39 -7.16
C TRP A 95 3.47 -24.38 -5.77
N TRP A 96 2.79 -23.86 -4.75
CA TRP A 96 3.29 -23.75 -3.37
C TRP A 96 2.18 -24.08 -2.36
N PRO A 97 1.79 -25.37 -2.22
CA PRO A 97 0.70 -25.78 -1.32
C PRO A 97 0.97 -25.39 0.15
N ASP A 98 2.21 -25.50 0.62
CA ASP A 98 2.58 -25.10 2.01
C ASP A 98 2.32 -23.60 2.26
N LEU A 99 2.58 -22.76 1.27
CA LEU A 99 2.33 -21.33 1.34
C LEU A 99 0.82 -21.04 1.26
N HIS A 100 0.08 -21.82 0.47
CA HIS A 100 -1.36 -21.74 0.39
C HIS A 100 -2.02 -22.06 1.74
N ASP A 101 -1.58 -23.11 2.43
CA ASP A 101 -2.11 -23.47 3.74
C ASP A 101 -1.84 -22.40 4.81
N ALA A 102 -0.68 -21.76 4.76
CA ALA A 102 -0.33 -20.67 5.66
C ALA A 102 -1.10 -19.36 5.38
N LEU A 103 -1.40 -19.07 4.10
CA LEU A 103 -1.96 -17.80 3.65
C LEU A 103 -3.43 -17.89 3.19
N GLY A 104 -3.99 -19.09 3.06
CA GLY A 104 -5.26 -19.33 2.40
C GLY A 104 -6.44 -18.51 2.95
N ILE A 105 -6.49 -18.30 4.26
CA ILE A 105 -7.54 -17.50 4.93
C ILE A 105 -7.33 -15.99 4.65
N PHE A 106 -6.09 -15.56 4.42
CA PHE A 106 -5.74 -14.14 4.28
C PHE A 106 -5.74 -13.64 2.82
N LEU A 107 -5.65 -14.55 1.85
CA LEU A 107 -5.70 -14.19 0.43
C LEU A 107 -7.01 -13.49 0.01
N PRO A 108 -8.21 -13.92 0.45
CA PRO A 108 -9.44 -13.17 0.17
C PRO A 108 -9.45 -11.75 0.74
N LEU A 109 -8.67 -11.48 1.79
CA LEU A 109 -8.56 -10.15 2.37
C LEU A 109 -7.93 -9.13 1.41
N ILE A 110 -7.19 -9.60 0.39
CA ILE A 110 -6.65 -8.74 -0.67
C ILE A 110 -7.77 -8.15 -1.54
N VAL A 111 -8.89 -8.85 -1.73
CA VAL A 111 -10.04 -8.34 -2.51
C VAL A 111 -10.60 -7.06 -1.89
N THR A 112 -10.72 -7.04 -0.56
CA THR A 112 -11.24 -5.89 0.20
C THR A 112 -10.14 -4.90 0.59
N ASN A 113 -8.92 -5.09 0.09
CA ASN A 113 -7.81 -4.21 0.41
C ASN A 113 -8.03 -2.82 -0.20
N CYS A 114 -8.19 -1.83 0.68
CA CYS A 114 -8.39 -0.44 0.29
C CYS A 114 -7.25 0.13 -0.58
N LEU A 115 -6.04 -0.40 -0.46
CA LEU A 115 -4.92 0.01 -1.33
C LEU A 115 -5.17 -0.37 -2.78
N VAL A 116 -5.57 -1.62 -3.04
CA VAL A 116 -5.78 -2.13 -4.41
C VAL A 116 -6.91 -1.36 -5.09
N LEU A 117 -8.05 -1.20 -4.40
CA LEU A 117 -9.19 -0.48 -4.92
C LEU A 117 -8.89 1.02 -5.14
N ALA A 118 -8.23 1.67 -4.17
CA ALA A 118 -7.87 3.08 -4.27
C ALA A 118 -6.94 3.35 -5.44
N ARG A 119 -5.97 2.48 -5.72
CA ARG A 119 -5.05 2.67 -6.86
C ARG A 119 -5.72 2.39 -8.20
N ALA A 120 -6.58 1.37 -8.28
CA ALA A 120 -7.36 1.08 -9.47
C ALA A 120 -8.25 2.28 -9.86
N GLU A 121 -8.95 2.88 -8.88
CA GLU A 121 -9.88 3.99 -9.14
C GLU A 121 -9.17 5.34 -9.30
N SER A 122 -8.22 5.69 -8.43
CA SER A 122 -7.63 7.03 -8.40
C SER A 122 -6.56 7.25 -9.47
N PHE A 123 -5.80 6.21 -9.82
CA PHE A 123 -4.65 6.32 -10.72
C PHE A 123 -4.80 5.51 -12.00
N ALA A 124 -4.95 4.19 -11.90
CA ALA A 124 -4.92 3.30 -13.06
C ALA A 124 -6.05 3.59 -14.06
N SER A 125 -7.23 3.94 -13.58
CA SER A 125 -8.38 4.28 -14.44
C SER A 125 -8.17 5.54 -15.28
N ARG A 126 -7.22 6.40 -14.93
CA ARG A 126 -6.98 7.71 -15.56
C ARG A 126 -5.66 7.79 -16.33
N GLN A 127 -4.80 6.78 -16.18
CA GLN A 127 -3.46 6.76 -16.76
C GLN A 127 -3.32 5.68 -17.85
N PRO A 128 -2.38 5.83 -18.78
CA PRO A 128 -2.08 4.80 -19.76
C PRO A 128 -1.51 3.55 -19.07
N LEU A 129 -1.72 2.39 -19.71
CA LEU A 129 -1.34 1.08 -19.21
C LEU A 129 0.10 1.01 -18.68
N GLY A 130 1.07 1.61 -19.37
CA GLY A 130 2.47 1.58 -18.96
C GLY A 130 2.70 2.24 -17.60
N LEU A 131 2.11 3.42 -17.36
CA LEU A 131 2.22 4.11 -16.07
C LEU A 131 1.43 3.39 -14.97
N ALA A 132 0.29 2.80 -15.30
CA ALA A 132 -0.51 2.00 -14.37
C ALA A 132 0.23 0.75 -13.87
N LEU A 133 0.98 0.08 -14.75
CA LEU A 133 1.82 -1.06 -14.38
C LEU A 133 2.98 -0.66 -13.45
N ILE A 134 3.69 0.42 -13.80
CA ILE A 134 4.80 0.94 -12.99
C ILE A 134 4.30 1.35 -11.60
N ASP A 135 3.14 1.97 -11.53
CA ASP A 135 2.50 2.34 -10.27
C ASP A 135 2.15 1.11 -9.43
N GLY A 136 1.57 0.07 -10.06
CA GLY A 136 1.26 -1.20 -9.39
C GLY A 136 2.50 -1.83 -8.76
N VAL A 137 3.62 -1.86 -9.49
CA VAL A 137 4.90 -2.37 -8.99
C VAL A 137 5.44 -1.48 -7.86
N ALA A 138 5.47 -0.16 -8.05
CA ALA A 138 6.01 0.79 -7.07
C ALA A 138 5.24 0.74 -5.74
N MET A 139 3.91 0.76 -5.81
CA MET A 139 3.04 0.69 -4.63
C MET A 139 3.06 -0.68 -3.97
N GLY A 140 3.08 -1.76 -4.77
CA GLY A 140 3.17 -3.13 -4.26
C GLY A 140 4.49 -3.39 -3.54
N LEU A 141 5.62 -2.94 -4.09
CA LEU A 141 6.92 -3.00 -3.42
C LEU A 141 6.95 -2.15 -2.15
N GLY A 142 6.43 -0.93 -2.22
CA GLY A 142 6.34 -0.04 -1.05
C GLY A 142 5.53 -0.66 0.09
N PHE A 143 4.39 -1.26 -0.23
CA PHE A 143 3.55 -1.97 0.74
C PHE A 143 4.24 -3.22 1.29
N GLY A 144 4.83 -4.05 0.41
CA GLY A 144 5.55 -5.25 0.79
C GLY A 144 6.73 -4.98 1.73
N LEU A 145 7.49 -3.89 1.48
CA LEU A 145 8.58 -3.47 2.36
C LEU A 145 8.09 -3.11 3.77
N VAL A 146 6.97 -2.38 3.88
CA VAL A 146 6.38 -2.05 5.19
C VAL A 146 5.90 -3.31 5.90
N LEU A 147 5.28 -4.23 5.15
CA LEU A 147 4.78 -5.50 5.66
C LEU A 147 5.92 -6.38 6.19
N LEU A 148 7.02 -6.45 5.44
CA LEU A 148 8.25 -7.16 5.86
C LEU A 148 8.89 -6.52 7.09
N ALA A 149 9.02 -5.19 7.10
CA ALA A 149 9.60 -4.48 8.24
C ALA A 149 8.78 -4.71 9.52
N LEU A 150 7.45 -4.63 9.42
CA LEU A 150 6.57 -4.89 10.55
C LEU A 150 6.62 -6.36 10.98
N GLY A 151 6.63 -7.31 10.01
CA GLY A 151 6.75 -8.74 10.27
C GLY A 151 8.06 -9.09 10.97
N ALA A 152 9.19 -8.55 10.50
CA ALA A 152 10.50 -8.76 11.12
C ALA A 152 10.56 -8.23 12.56
N VAL A 153 10.03 -7.04 12.82
CA VAL A 153 9.99 -6.46 14.18
C VAL A 153 9.09 -7.29 15.09
N ARG A 154 7.93 -7.73 14.61
CA ARG A 154 7.01 -8.56 15.40
C ARG A 154 7.56 -9.94 15.71
N GLU A 155 8.21 -10.58 14.74
CA GLU A 155 8.84 -11.88 14.94
C GLU A 155 9.99 -11.78 15.95
N LEU A 156 10.83 -10.75 15.84
CA LEU A 156 11.94 -10.52 16.78
C LEU A 156 11.45 -10.23 18.20
N LEU A 157 10.41 -9.42 18.37
CA LEU A 157 9.83 -9.08 19.67
C LEU A 157 8.96 -10.23 20.23
N GLY A 158 8.40 -11.06 19.37
CA GLY A 158 7.57 -12.20 19.73
C GLY A 158 8.29 -13.27 20.55
N HIS A 159 9.63 -13.37 20.42
CA HIS A 159 10.45 -14.26 21.25
C HIS A 159 10.48 -13.84 22.72
N GLY A 160 10.22 -12.57 23.06
CA GLY A 160 10.24 -12.06 24.44
C GLY A 160 8.89 -11.54 24.95
N LEU A 161 8.01 -11.11 24.06
CA LEU A 161 6.72 -10.49 24.41
C LEU A 161 5.59 -11.08 23.56
N LEU A 162 4.80 -11.94 24.14
CA LEU A 162 3.59 -12.50 23.48
C LEU A 162 2.61 -11.41 23.02
N LEU A 163 2.59 -10.25 23.70
CA LEU A 163 1.75 -9.12 23.36
C LEU A 163 2.07 -8.53 21.95
N ALA A 164 3.32 -8.66 21.49
CA ALA A 164 3.72 -8.18 20.17
C ALA A 164 3.10 -9.01 19.03
N LEU A 165 2.78 -10.28 19.27
CA LEU A 165 2.11 -11.17 18.30
C LEU A 165 0.61 -10.93 18.23
N LEU A 166 -0.02 -10.34 19.24
CA LEU A 166 -1.43 -10.01 19.24
C LEU A 166 -1.72 -8.74 18.40
N PRO A 167 -2.97 -8.57 17.90
CA PRO A 167 -3.35 -7.38 17.13
C PRO A 167 -3.04 -6.03 17.79
N PRO A 168 -3.21 -5.85 19.13
CA PRO A 168 -2.84 -4.58 19.78
C PRO A 168 -1.36 -4.24 19.65
N GLY A 169 -0.48 -5.26 19.71
CA GLY A 169 0.96 -5.06 19.51
C GLY A 169 1.31 -4.55 18.12
N ALA A 170 0.61 -5.00 17.09
CA ALA A 170 0.80 -4.51 15.72
C ALA A 170 0.49 -3.03 15.59
N PHE A 171 -0.58 -2.54 16.22
CA PHE A 171 -0.94 -1.12 16.24
C PHE A 171 0.12 -0.26 16.92
N ILE A 172 0.63 -0.71 18.08
CA ILE A 172 1.68 0.00 18.83
C ILE A 172 2.96 0.08 17.98
N LEU A 173 3.37 -1.02 17.36
CA LEU A 173 4.57 -1.07 16.53
C LEU A 173 4.43 -0.22 15.26
N LEU A 174 3.27 -0.26 14.62
CA LEU A 174 3.00 0.59 13.47
C LEU A 174 3.02 2.07 13.86
N GLY A 175 2.39 2.44 14.99
CA GLY A 175 2.43 3.79 15.54
C GLY A 175 3.85 4.25 15.85
N LEU A 176 4.68 3.37 16.41
CA LEU A 176 6.09 3.66 16.69
C LEU A 176 6.91 3.85 15.40
N MET A 177 6.68 3.04 14.38
CA MET A 177 7.32 3.21 13.06
C MET A 177 6.93 4.55 12.41
N LEU A 178 5.66 4.94 12.51
CA LEU A 178 5.16 6.24 12.05
C LEU A 178 5.79 7.41 12.82
N ALA A 179 5.84 7.31 14.15
CA ALA A 179 6.47 8.32 15.00
C ALA A 179 7.95 8.49 14.67
N LEU A 180 8.69 7.39 14.52
CA LEU A 180 10.11 7.40 14.16
C LEU A 180 10.35 8.01 12.76
N ARG A 181 9.48 7.70 11.80
CA ARG A 181 9.53 8.29 10.46
C ARG A 181 9.28 9.79 10.51
N ASN A 182 8.24 10.23 11.20
CA ASN A 182 7.91 11.65 11.32
C ASN A 182 9.00 12.42 12.04
N TRP A 183 9.56 11.86 13.11
CA TRP A 183 10.68 12.47 13.81
C TRP A 183 11.90 12.67 12.90
N ARG A 184 12.24 11.66 12.09
CA ARG A 184 13.33 11.78 11.10
C ARG A 184 13.04 12.82 10.01
N LEU A 185 11.78 12.96 9.60
CA LEU A 185 11.39 13.99 8.63
C LEU A 185 11.45 15.39 9.23
N GLN A 186 10.97 15.58 10.46
CA GLN A 186 11.03 16.84 11.18
C GLN A 186 12.49 17.28 11.44
N ALA A 187 13.35 16.33 11.82
CA ALA A 187 14.79 16.61 11.99
C ALA A 187 15.48 17.08 10.70
N ARG A 188 14.92 16.74 9.52
CA ARG A 188 15.43 17.21 8.23
C ARG A 188 14.82 18.54 7.78
N THR A 189 13.63 18.89 8.27
CA THR A 189 12.91 20.13 7.90
C THR A 189 13.07 21.26 8.91
N ALA A 190 13.62 21.00 10.09
CA ALA A 190 13.82 21.98 11.15
C ALA A 190 14.62 23.26 10.78
N PRO A 191 15.46 23.33 9.72
CA PRO A 191 16.10 24.59 9.34
C PRO A 191 15.21 25.56 8.55
N SER A 192 14.04 25.14 8.03
CA SER A 192 13.26 25.95 7.09
C SER A 192 12.13 26.77 7.74
N GLU A 193 11.72 26.44 8.96
CA GLU A 193 10.60 27.12 9.61
C GLU A 193 11.04 28.36 10.41
N ALA A 194 12.31 28.49 10.71
CA ALA A 194 12.88 29.67 11.34
C ALA A 194 12.98 30.91 10.40
N ALA A 195 12.65 30.75 9.11
CA ALA A 195 12.72 31.80 8.10
C ALA A 195 11.33 32.29 7.62
N ARG A 196 10.26 32.02 8.36
CA ARG A 196 8.96 32.66 8.09
C ARG A 196 8.96 34.01 8.77
N PRO A 197 9.03 35.16 8.03
CA PRO A 197 8.81 36.45 8.65
C PRO A 197 7.36 36.49 9.13
N GLU A 198 7.24 36.78 10.40
CA GLU A 198 6.01 37.13 11.11
C GLU A 198 5.25 38.23 10.34
N ILE A 199 4.29 37.82 9.50
CA ILE A 199 3.27 38.71 9.00
C ILE A 199 2.10 38.64 9.99
N ALA A 200 2.37 39.07 11.21
CA ALA A 200 1.36 39.45 12.16
C ALA A 200 1.36 40.96 12.26
N ASP A 201 0.18 41.53 12.26
CA ASP A 201 -0.13 42.91 12.59
C ASP A 201 -0.06 43.96 11.46
N ARG A 202 -1.10 43.92 10.61
CA ARG A 202 -1.66 45.16 10.07
C ARG A 202 -3.03 45.40 10.73
N PRO A 203 -3.17 46.42 11.56
CA PRO A 203 -4.50 46.84 12.00
C PRO A 203 -5.29 47.36 10.79
N VAL A 204 -6.48 46.82 10.63
CA VAL A 204 -7.47 47.31 9.67
C VAL A 204 -7.95 48.66 10.17
N ALA A 205 -7.61 49.73 9.47
CA ALA A 205 -8.23 51.03 9.61
C ALA A 205 -9.31 51.21 8.53
#